data_7443b48022f855d66908ede2c6afb9c2
#
_entry.id   7443b48022f855d66908ede2c6afb9c2
#
_cell.length_a   1.000
_cell.length_b   1.000
_cell.length_c   1.000
_cell.angle_alpha   90.00
_cell.angle_beta   90.00
_cell.angle_gamma   90.00
#
_symmetry.space_group_name_H-M   'P 1'
#
loop_
_entity.id
_entity.type
_entity.pdbx_description
1 polymer ?
#
loop_
_entity_poly.entity_id
_entity_poly.type
_entity_poly.pdbx_seq_one_letter_code
_entity_poly.pdbx_strand_id
1 'polypeptide(L)'
;MDFKLDDEQRMIVQTVRKFAERDLRAWAPDADRAGAAPDKLVPTASELGFFVDAVPAANDGMLEGAYSHATRALRGFELGRGCAAMAALLETNVEPALAVEKWGSANAKQALFGSLASGGLAALAHDSRGLLEISADGNNLRVTGKLGPVPALASASHVLVVARDAVFVLSTDGVKRDAMTPSGWRAGKWATAQLDANVHDGSVLARGDQAHAVGEEILAWARVSLAARAAGVATAAMEFAKAYANDRVQFGQKIGAFESLIRLRDDAETAAIGARLFALHAAWALDTGQPNAFDLASRARVVAGDAVTRATIDAVQIFGGYGFVNDYPVEKLMRDARAFEALYGDERLGRVLAEKSNVLGERN
;
A
#
# COMPACT_ATOMS: atom_id res chain seq x y z
N MET A 1 11.46 -15.12 15.40
CA MET A 1 11.10 -13.69 15.29
C MET A 1 10.91 -13.14 16.69
N ASP A 2 11.54 -12.02 17.02
CA ASP A 2 11.27 -11.26 18.24
C ASP A 2 10.32 -10.09 17.88
N PHE A 3 9.21 -9.94 18.60
CA PHE A 3 8.26 -8.85 18.41
C PHE A 3 8.59 -7.59 19.23
N LYS A 4 9.71 -7.63 19.98
CA LYS A 4 10.16 -6.48 20.75
C LYS A 4 10.72 -5.42 19.80
N LEU A 5 10.11 -4.24 19.81
CA LEU A 5 10.61 -3.11 19.05
C LEU A 5 11.91 -2.59 19.68
N ASP A 6 12.88 -2.23 18.85
CA ASP A 6 14.04 -1.45 19.26
C ASP A 6 13.65 0.02 19.54
N ASP A 7 14.61 0.83 20.00
CA ASP A 7 14.35 2.23 20.38
C ASP A 7 13.97 3.09 19.18
N GLU A 8 14.59 2.87 18.03
CA GLU A 8 14.29 3.59 16.79
C GLU A 8 12.89 3.26 16.28
N GLN A 9 12.53 1.99 16.21
CA GLN A 9 11.21 1.54 15.82
C GLN A 9 10.13 2.11 16.74
N ARG A 10 10.37 2.15 18.07
CA ARG A 10 9.45 2.76 19.02
C ARG A 10 9.24 4.24 18.74
N MET A 11 10.31 4.99 18.46
CA MET A 11 10.25 6.41 18.14
C MET A 11 9.50 6.66 16.84
N ILE A 12 9.78 5.90 15.78
CA ILE A 12 9.08 5.97 14.50
C ILE A 12 7.58 5.72 14.69
N VAL A 13 7.21 4.62 15.35
CA VAL A 13 5.80 4.27 15.61
C VAL A 13 5.09 5.38 16.39
N GLN A 14 5.71 5.94 17.44
CA GLN A 14 5.10 7.02 18.22
C GLN A 14 4.90 8.30 17.40
N THR A 15 5.89 8.67 16.59
CA THR A 15 5.85 9.86 15.73
C THR A 15 4.76 9.73 14.67
N VAL A 16 4.76 8.59 13.96
CA VAL A 16 3.78 8.34 12.89
C VAL A 16 2.37 8.18 13.46
N ARG A 17 2.20 7.55 14.61
CA ARG A 17 0.90 7.47 15.30
C ARG A 17 0.36 8.85 15.62
N LYS A 18 1.17 9.74 16.20
CA LYS A 18 0.75 11.13 16.49
C LYS A 18 0.35 11.86 15.21
N PHE A 19 1.11 11.74 14.14
CA PHE A 19 0.78 12.31 12.84
C PHE A 19 -0.54 11.74 12.29
N ALA A 20 -0.70 10.42 12.33
CA ALA A 20 -1.89 9.75 11.83
C ALA A 20 -3.17 10.16 12.60
N GLU A 21 -3.10 10.22 13.93
CA GLU A 21 -4.24 10.57 14.79
C GLU A 21 -4.58 12.07 14.74
N ARG A 22 -3.56 12.94 14.82
CA ARG A 22 -3.79 14.40 14.87
C ARG A 22 -4.12 14.98 13.51
N ASP A 23 -3.40 14.54 12.45
CA ASP A 23 -3.44 15.19 11.14
C ASP A 23 -4.23 14.36 10.12
N LEU A 24 -3.83 13.11 9.84
CA LEU A 24 -4.47 12.32 8.79
C LEU A 24 -5.95 12.04 9.09
N ARG A 25 -6.31 11.69 10.33
CA ARG A 25 -7.72 11.48 10.71
C ARG A 25 -8.54 12.76 10.61
N ALA A 26 -7.98 13.89 11.01
CA ALA A 26 -8.67 15.17 10.91
C ALA A 26 -8.90 15.63 9.47
N TRP A 27 -7.95 15.33 8.58
CA TRP A 27 -8.06 15.71 7.17
C TRP A 27 -8.87 14.72 6.33
N ALA A 28 -9.03 13.47 6.78
CA ALA A 28 -9.63 12.39 6.00
C ALA A 28 -11.05 12.69 5.49
N PRO A 29 -12.00 13.27 6.26
CA PRO A 29 -13.34 13.55 5.75
C PRO A 29 -13.34 14.58 4.61
N ASP A 30 -12.56 15.63 4.72
CA ASP A 30 -12.49 16.67 3.70
C ASP A 30 -11.74 16.18 2.46
N ALA A 31 -10.66 15.43 2.65
CA ALA A 31 -9.91 14.81 1.56
C ALA A 31 -10.76 13.80 0.76
N ASP A 32 -11.60 13.03 1.46
CA ASP A 32 -12.53 12.09 0.80
C ASP A 32 -13.61 12.84 0.00
N ARG A 33 -14.23 13.86 0.56
CA ARG A 33 -15.24 14.68 -0.13
C ARG A 33 -14.66 15.38 -1.35
N ALA A 34 -13.48 15.97 -1.21
CA ALA A 34 -12.80 16.67 -2.30
C ALA A 34 -12.23 15.72 -3.37
N GLY A 35 -12.03 14.44 -3.04
CA GLY A 35 -11.29 13.51 -3.90
C GLY A 35 -9.81 13.89 -4.06
N ALA A 36 -9.27 14.69 -3.14
CA ALA A 36 -7.92 15.22 -3.18
C ALA A 36 -7.30 15.29 -1.78
N ALA A 37 -6.02 14.98 -1.66
CA ALA A 37 -5.28 15.19 -0.43
C ALA A 37 -5.08 16.71 -0.19
N PRO A 38 -5.06 17.17 1.07
CA PRO A 38 -4.83 18.58 1.36
C PRO A 38 -3.41 19.00 0.97
N ASP A 39 -3.25 20.25 0.51
CA ASP A 39 -1.94 20.78 0.06
C ASP A 39 -0.85 20.69 1.13
N LYS A 40 -1.23 20.77 2.40
CA LYS A 40 -0.33 20.64 3.54
C LYS A 40 0.18 19.22 3.79
N LEU A 41 -0.37 18.18 3.13
CA LEU A 41 0.06 16.79 3.32
C LEU A 41 1.55 16.64 2.99
N VAL A 42 1.97 17.07 1.79
CA VAL A 42 3.34 16.90 1.33
C VAL A 42 4.34 17.67 2.21
N PRO A 43 4.19 18.97 2.48
CA PRO A 43 5.10 19.69 3.37
C PRO A 43 5.24 19.03 4.75
N THR A 44 4.12 18.73 5.41
CA THR A 44 4.13 18.13 6.75
C THR A 44 4.79 16.75 6.77
N ALA A 45 4.55 15.94 5.74
CA ALA A 45 5.13 14.61 5.65
C ALA A 45 6.63 14.63 5.29
N SER A 46 7.07 15.59 4.48
CA SER A 46 8.49 15.77 4.16
C SER A 46 9.32 16.11 5.40
N GLU A 47 8.78 16.91 6.33
CA GLU A 47 9.43 17.19 7.62
C GLU A 47 9.63 15.92 8.47
N LEU A 48 8.82 14.87 8.23
CA LEU A 48 8.91 13.57 8.89
C LEU A 48 9.75 12.54 8.09
N GLY A 49 10.40 12.97 7.00
CA GLY A 49 11.26 12.13 6.17
C GLY A 49 10.53 11.23 5.17
N PHE A 50 9.20 11.36 5.02
CA PHE A 50 8.49 10.64 3.96
C PHE A 50 8.96 11.08 2.58
N PHE A 51 8.77 10.22 1.59
CA PHE A 51 9.10 10.35 0.17
C PHE A 51 10.56 10.08 -0.21
N VAL A 52 11.53 10.23 0.72
CA VAL A 52 12.97 9.98 0.47
C VAL A 52 13.57 8.93 1.41
N ASP A 53 12.77 8.28 2.24
CA ASP A 53 13.18 7.26 3.22
C ASP A 53 13.74 5.98 2.58
N ALA A 54 13.36 5.69 1.34
CA ALA A 54 13.89 4.58 0.54
C ALA A 54 14.93 5.01 -0.51
N VAL A 55 15.26 6.30 -0.57
CA VAL A 55 16.32 6.83 -1.44
C VAL A 55 17.63 6.80 -0.68
N PRO A 56 18.74 6.27 -1.27
CA PRO A 56 20.03 6.26 -0.62
C PRO A 56 20.53 7.66 -0.21
N ALA A 57 21.18 7.76 0.94
CA ALA A 57 21.76 9.02 1.43
C ALA A 57 22.74 9.65 0.43
N ALA A 58 23.46 8.83 -0.35
CA ALA A 58 24.35 9.28 -1.43
C ALA A 58 23.60 9.98 -2.59
N ASN A 59 22.27 9.90 -2.63
CA ASN A 59 21.39 10.50 -3.64
C ASN A 59 20.38 11.46 -3.02
N ASP A 60 20.78 12.20 -1.99
CA ASP A 60 19.94 13.14 -1.24
C ASP A 60 18.71 12.52 -0.56
N GLY A 61 18.80 11.23 -0.25
CA GLY A 61 17.77 10.49 0.51
C GLY A 61 18.14 10.29 1.97
N MET A 62 17.39 9.41 2.64
CA MET A 62 17.57 9.10 4.06
C MET A 62 17.97 7.64 4.31
N LEU A 63 18.05 6.80 3.28
CA LEU A 63 18.39 5.40 3.45
C LEU A 63 19.89 5.22 3.70
N GLU A 64 20.22 4.77 4.90
CA GLU A 64 21.55 4.30 5.28
C GLU A 64 21.50 2.78 5.49
N GLY A 65 22.29 2.02 4.71
CA GLY A 65 22.33 0.55 4.82
C GLY A 65 21.12 -0.15 4.19
N ALA A 66 20.68 -1.25 4.80
CA ALA A 66 19.56 -2.06 4.29
C ALA A 66 18.21 -1.46 4.67
N TYR A 67 17.27 -1.45 3.74
CA TYR A 67 15.90 -1.02 4.00
C TYR A 67 15.18 -2.04 4.90
N SER A 68 14.44 -1.58 5.91
CA SER A 68 13.66 -2.44 6.82
C SER A 68 12.19 -2.46 6.44
N HIS A 69 11.74 -3.59 5.89
CA HIS A 69 10.33 -3.84 5.63
C HIS A 69 9.51 -3.98 6.92
N ALA A 70 10.13 -4.46 8.02
CA ALA A 70 9.48 -4.54 9.32
C ALA A 70 9.17 -3.14 9.88
N THR A 71 10.13 -2.22 9.83
CA THR A 71 9.92 -0.82 10.23
C THR A 71 8.86 -0.14 9.37
N ARG A 72 8.88 -0.39 8.05
CA ARG A 72 7.85 0.09 7.13
C ARG A 72 6.46 -0.46 7.46
N ALA A 73 6.35 -1.76 7.79
CA ALA A 73 5.07 -2.36 8.14
C ALA A 73 4.49 -1.76 9.44
N LEU A 74 5.34 -1.49 10.44
CA LEU A 74 4.95 -0.78 11.66
C LEU A 74 4.40 0.62 11.35
N ARG A 75 5.12 1.37 10.53
CA ARG A 75 4.73 2.71 10.08
C ARG A 75 3.45 2.68 9.26
N GLY A 76 3.37 1.79 8.27
CA GLY A 76 2.22 1.62 7.39
C GLY A 76 0.93 1.27 8.14
N PHE A 77 1.02 0.48 9.21
CA PHE A 77 -0.10 0.21 10.10
C PHE A 77 -0.66 1.50 10.74
N GLU A 78 0.18 2.35 11.29
CA GLU A 78 -0.27 3.61 11.91
C GLU A 78 -0.81 4.60 10.86
N LEU A 79 -0.19 4.68 9.68
CA LEU A 79 -0.70 5.49 8.56
C LEU A 79 -2.09 5.01 8.11
N GLY A 80 -2.27 3.69 7.99
CA GLY A 80 -3.57 3.08 7.64
C GLY A 80 -4.66 3.42 8.65
N ARG A 81 -4.33 3.45 9.95
CA ARG A 81 -5.24 3.92 11.03
C ARG A 81 -5.65 5.39 10.86
N GLY A 82 -4.81 6.21 10.26
CA GLY A 82 -5.10 7.61 9.96
C GLY A 82 -6.00 7.78 8.74
N CYS A 83 -5.50 7.42 7.57
CA CYS A 83 -6.23 7.50 6.30
C CYS A 83 -5.55 6.66 5.22
N ALA A 84 -6.23 5.63 4.69
CA ALA A 84 -5.70 4.73 3.67
C ALA A 84 -5.24 5.44 2.38
N ALA A 85 -6.02 6.40 1.89
CA ALA A 85 -5.71 7.14 0.67
C ALA A 85 -4.44 8.00 0.80
N MET A 86 -4.31 8.75 1.89
CA MET A 86 -3.12 9.57 2.14
C MET A 86 -1.91 8.69 2.47
N ALA A 87 -2.10 7.58 3.20
CA ALA A 87 -1.04 6.59 3.44
C ALA A 87 -0.46 6.03 2.15
N ALA A 88 -1.31 5.78 1.13
CA ALA A 88 -0.86 5.31 -0.18
C ALA A 88 0.01 6.34 -0.91
N LEU A 89 -0.30 7.63 -0.79
CA LEU A 89 0.52 8.70 -1.36
C LEU A 89 1.86 8.86 -0.65
N LEU A 90 1.86 8.76 0.70
CA LEU A 90 3.06 8.92 1.52
C LEU A 90 4.10 7.83 1.28
N GLU A 91 3.67 6.64 0.90
CA GLU A 91 4.55 5.50 0.67
C GLU A 91 4.76 5.14 -0.81
N THR A 92 4.28 5.99 -1.74
CA THR A 92 4.28 5.66 -3.17
C THR A 92 5.68 5.52 -3.77
N ASN A 93 6.67 6.22 -3.23
CA ASN A 93 8.05 6.23 -3.74
C ASN A 93 8.86 4.98 -3.38
N VAL A 94 8.42 4.20 -2.40
CA VAL A 94 9.26 3.17 -1.77
C VAL A 94 9.61 2.04 -2.74
N GLU A 95 8.64 1.39 -3.37
CA GLU A 95 8.92 0.31 -4.31
C GLU A 95 9.75 0.78 -5.51
N PRO A 96 9.42 1.93 -6.16
CA PRO A 96 10.25 2.45 -7.24
C PRO A 96 11.68 2.74 -6.82
N ALA A 97 11.90 3.34 -5.65
CA ALA A 97 13.23 3.65 -5.16
C ALA A 97 14.05 2.38 -4.89
N LEU A 98 13.48 1.42 -4.17
CA LEU A 98 14.15 0.15 -3.85
C LEU A 98 14.45 -0.67 -5.11
N ALA A 99 13.52 -0.71 -6.07
CA ALA A 99 13.71 -1.45 -7.31
C ALA A 99 14.83 -0.85 -8.15
N VAL A 100 14.86 0.47 -8.28
CA VAL A 100 15.92 1.16 -9.04
C VAL A 100 17.26 1.08 -8.30
N GLU A 101 17.27 1.15 -6.96
CA GLU A 101 18.52 0.95 -6.20
C GLU A 101 19.10 -0.44 -6.44
N LYS A 102 18.28 -1.47 -6.45
CA LYS A 102 18.73 -2.85 -6.56
C LYS A 102 19.10 -3.27 -7.99
N TRP A 103 18.32 -2.86 -8.99
CA TRP A 103 18.46 -3.34 -10.38
C TRP A 103 18.66 -2.23 -11.41
N GLY A 104 18.56 -0.96 -11.02
CA GLY A 104 18.65 0.15 -11.95
C GLY A 104 20.07 0.45 -12.40
N SER A 105 20.21 0.90 -13.64
CA SER A 105 21.44 1.49 -14.15
C SER A 105 21.76 2.81 -13.43
N ALA A 106 22.99 3.30 -13.59
CA ALA A 106 23.39 4.61 -13.08
C ALA A 106 22.46 5.74 -13.59
N ASN A 107 22.05 5.66 -14.87
CA ASN A 107 21.13 6.64 -15.47
C ASN A 107 19.73 6.56 -14.86
N ALA A 108 19.18 5.35 -14.62
CA ALA A 108 17.89 5.18 -13.97
C ALA A 108 17.92 5.70 -12.52
N LYS A 109 18.99 5.44 -11.78
CA LYS A 109 19.20 5.97 -10.42
C LYS A 109 19.23 7.49 -10.42
N GLN A 110 20.05 8.10 -11.29
CA GLN A 110 20.14 9.55 -11.39
C GLN A 110 18.80 10.20 -11.74
N ALA A 111 18.06 9.65 -12.71
CA ALA A 111 16.79 10.19 -13.15
C ALA A 111 15.72 10.09 -12.06
N LEU A 112 15.54 8.90 -11.48
CA LEU A 112 14.52 8.69 -10.47
C LEU A 112 14.86 9.43 -9.17
N PHE A 113 16.04 9.22 -8.60
CA PHE A 113 16.40 9.79 -7.30
C PHE A 113 16.48 11.31 -7.34
N GLY A 114 17.01 11.91 -8.42
CA GLY A 114 16.98 13.36 -8.62
C GLY A 114 15.57 13.92 -8.67
N SER A 115 14.61 13.19 -9.27
CA SER A 115 13.20 13.58 -9.27
C SER A 115 12.60 13.46 -7.86
N LEU A 116 12.84 12.36 -7.13
CA LEU A 116 12.31 12.16 -5.79
C LEU A 116 12.86 13.17 -4.78
N ALA A 117 14.17 13.46 -4.82
CA ALA A 117 14.82 14.48 -4.00
C ALA A 117 14.25 15.89 -4.24
N SER A 118 13.78 16.16 -5.46
CA SER A 118 13.11 17.41 -5.84
C SER A 118 11.61 17.43 -5.52
N GLY A 119 11.09 16.44 -4.77
CA GLY A 119 9.69 16.36 -4.39
C GLY A 119 8.79 15.66 -5.41
N GLY A 120 9.36 14.99 -6.41
CA GLY A 120 8.62 14.14 -7.33
C GLY A 120 8.00 12.93 -6.66
N LEU A 121 6.97 12.36 -7.28
CA LEU A 121 6.36 11.10 -6.88
C LEU A 121 6.63 10.03 -7.93
N ALA A 122 6.77 8.78 -7.50
CA ALA A 122 6.84 7.63 -8.38
C ALA A 122 5.75 6.62 -8.01
N ALA A 123 5.00 6.16 -9.02
CA ALA A 123 3.92 5.20 -8.82
C ALA A 123 4.37 3.78 -9.14
N LEU A 124 3.77 2.77 -8.51
CA LEU A 124 3.92 1.37 -8.87
C LEU A 124 2.70 0.90 -9.66
N ALA A 125 2.91 0.47 -10.90
CA ALA A 125 1.90 -0.14 -11.75
C ALA A 125 2.19 -1.63 -11.94
N HIS A 126 1.18 -2.48 -11.72
CA HIS A 126 1.24 -3.91 -11.99
C HIS A 126 0.29 -4.27 -13.14
N ASP A 127 0.85 -4.71 -14.26
CA ASP A 127 0.08 -5.19 -15.40
C ASP A 127 -0.39 -6.63 -15.19
N SER A 128 -1.22 -6.84 -14.18
CA SER A 128 -1.76 -8.16 -13.83
C SER A 128 -2.68 -8.77 -14.89
N ARG A 129 -3.16 -7.94 -15.84
CA ARG A 129 -4.08 -8.36 -16.92
C ARG A 129 -3.38 -8.59 -18.24
N GLY A 130 -2.09 -8.27 -18.36
CA GLY A 130 -1.35 -8.36 -19.62
C GLY A 130 -1.90 -7.42 -20.69
N LEU A 131 -2.23 -6.18 -20.32
CA LEU A 131 -2.77 -5.17 -21.24
C LEU A 131 -1.68 -4.37 -21.98
N LEU A 132 -0.43 -4.61 -21.61
CA LEU A 132 0.73 -4.03 -22.27
C LEU A 132 1.31 -5.02 -23.29
N GLU A 133 1.51 -4.52 -24.51
CA GLU A 133 2.29 -5.18 -25.55
C GLU A 133 3.72 -4.68 -25.45
N ILE A 134 4.66 -5.58 -25.21
CA ILE A 134 6.08 -5.27 -25.04
C ILE A 134 6.87 -6.03 -26.09
N SER A 135 7.66 -5.31 -26.86
CA SER A 135 8.53 -5.88 -27.89
C SER A 135 9.93 -5.27 -27.83
N ALA A 136 10.92 -5.99 -28.34
CA ALA A 136 12.29 -5.49 -28.46
C ALA A 136 12.37 -4.45 -29.58
N ASP A 137 13.09 -3.37 -29.34
CA ASP A 137 13.47 -2.34 -30.32
C ASP A 137 14.98 -2.07 -30.18
N GLY A 138 15.79 -2.92 -30.82
CA GLY A 138 17.22 -3.00 -30.54
C GLY A 138 17.48 -3.38 -29.09
N ASN A 139 18.23 -2.55 -28.36
CA ASN A 139 18.43 -2.70 -26.92
C ASN A 139 17.30 -2.10 -26.08
N ASN A 140 16.40 -1.33 -26.68
CA ASN A 140 15.28 -0.69 -26.00
C ASN A 140 14.05 -1.61 -25.99
N LEU A 141 12.99 -1.18 -25.29
CA LEU A 141 11.67 -1.81 -25.37
C LEU A 141 10.68 -0.83 -26.00
N ARG A 142 9.93 -1.32 -26.95
CA ARG A 142 8.70 -0.67 -27.42
C ARG A 142 7.54 -1.17 -26.55
N VAL A 143 6.83 -0.25 -25.88
CA VAL A 143 5.73 -0.55 -24.97
C VAL A 143 4.50 0.19 -25.45
N THR A 144 3.42 -0.56 -25.75
CA THR A 144 2.11 0.00 -26.12
C THR A 144 1.03 -0.64 -25.27
N GLY A 145 -0.09 0.06 -25.09
CA GLY A 145 -1.23 -0.48 -24.35
C GLY A 145 -1.69 0.43 -23.21
N LYS A 146 -2.47 -0.14 -22.29
CA LYS A 146 -3.13 0.61 -21.23
C LYS A 146 -2.74 0.12 -19.84
N LEU A 147 -2.27 1.02 -19.00
CA LEU A 147 -2.19 0.79 -17.56
C LEU A 147 -3.57 0.97 -16.93
N GLY A 148 -3.94 0.03 -16.08
CA GLY A 148 -5.18 0.12 -15.28
C GLY A 148 -5.12 1.25 -14.24
N PRO A 149 -6.12 1.33 -13.35
CA PRO A 149 -6.12 2.31 -12.27
C PRO A 149 -4.92 2.12 -11.33
N VAL A 150 -4.11 3.16 -11.20
CA VAL A 150 -2.91 3.17 -10.36
C VAL A 150 -2.98 4.35 -9.40
N PRO A 151 -2.80 4.13 -8.07
CA PRO A 151 -2.72 5.23 -7.12
C PRO A 151 -1.48 6.08 -7.36
N ALA A 152 -1.53 7.36 -7.02
CA ALA A 152 -0.52 8.38 -7.22
C ALA A 152 -0.20 8.73 -8.69
N LEU A 153 -0.59 7.93 -9.68
CA LEU A 153 -0.19 8.09 -11.08
C LEU A 153 -0.64 9.43 -11.68
N ALA A 154 -1.74 10.02 -11.22
CA ALA A 154 -2.19 11.32 -11.71
C ALA A 154 -1.15 12.44 -11.50
N SER A 155 -0.31 12.34 -10.47
CA SER A 155 0.73 13.33 -10.13
C SER A 155 2.15 12.77 -10.10
N ALA A 156 2.34 11.49 -10.41
CA ALA A 156 3.66 10.89 -10.44
C ALA A 156 4.50 11.43 -11.61
N SER A 157 5.79 11.69 -11.36
CA SER A 157 6.79 12.03 -12.36
C SER A 157 7.38 10.79 -13.03
N HIS A 158 7.33 9.65 -12.32
CA HIS A 158 7.81 8.36 -12.82
C HIS A 158 6.80 7.26 -12.47
N VAL A 159 6.83 6.18 -13.24
CA VAL A 159 6.10 4.96 -12.94
C VAL A 159 7.02 3.75 -13.06
N LEU A 160 7.09 2.95 -12.00
CA LEU A 160 7.66 1.60 -12.05
C LEU A 160 6.57 0.67 -12.57
N VAL A 161 6.84 0.00 -13.68
CA VAL A 161 5.91 -0.95 -14.30
C VAL A 161 6.43 -2.35 -14.08
N VAL A 162 5.61 -3.18 -13.45
CA VAL A 162 5.81 -4.63 -13.34
C VAL A 162 4.87 -5.30 -14.33
N ALA A 163 5.40 -5.77 -15.44
CA ALA A 163 4.70 -6.54 -16.45
C ALA A 163 5.26 -7.96 -16.53
N ARG A 164 4.58 -8.84 -17.26
CA ARG A 164 4.96 -10.24 -17.36
C ARG A 164 6.39 -10.46 -17.87
N ASP A 165 6.74 -9.75 -18.95
CA ASP A 165 7.98 -9.99 -19.69
C ASP A 165 9.04 -8.89 -19.48
N ALA A 166 8.71 -7.85 -18.72
CA ALA A 166 9.64 -6.78 -18.38
C ALA A 166 9.28 -6.05 -17.10
N VAL A 167 10.30 -5.57 -16.39
CA VAL A 167 10.18 -4.59 -15.31
C VAL A 167 11.00 -3.36 -15.70
N PHE A 168 10.39 -2.19 -15.66
CA PHE A 168 11.04 -0.95 -16.10
C PHE A 168 10.51 0.30 -15.38
N VAL A 169 11.29 1.35 -15.38
CA VAL A 169 10.88 2.69 -14.91
C VAL A 169 10.72 3.62 -16.11
N LEU A 170 9.62 4.34 -16.14
CA LEU A 170 9.28 5.28 -17.20
C LEU A 170 9.00 6.66 -16.60
N SER A 171 9.58 7.74 -17.18
CA SER A 171 9.08 9.10 -16.94
C SER A 171 7.65 9.21 -17.45
N THR A 172 6.82 9.92 -16.72
CA THR A 172 5.42 10.16 -17.12
C THR A 172 5.27 11.42 -17.99
N ASP A 173 6.39 12.09 -18.33
CA ASP A 173 6.37 13.22 -19.24
C ASP A 173 5.91 12.77 -20.64
N GLY A 174 4.89 13.45 -21.16
CA GLY A 174 4.28 13.10 -22.44
C GLY A 174 3.35 11.88 -22.40
N VAL A 175 3.24 11.18 -21.26
CA VAL A 175 2.30 10.07 -21.12
C VAL A 175 0.88 10.60 -20.91
N LYS A 176 -0.06 10.18 -21.77
CA LYS A 176 -1.47 10.51 -21.58
C LYS A 176 -2.01 9.77 -20.36
N ARG A 177 -2.46 10.53 -19.37
CA ARG A 177 -3.03 10.03 -18.13
C ARG A 177 -4.45 10.55 -17.97
N ASP A 178 -5.38 9.66 -17.64
CA ASP A 178 -6.77 10.01 -17.39
C ASP A 178 -7.01 9.87 -15.88
N ALA A 179 -7.06 11.00 -15.17
CA ALA A 179 -7.29 11.05 -13.73
C ALA A 179 -8.71 10.51 -13.41
N MET A 180 -8.83 9.81 -12.28
CA MET A 180 -10.08 9.24 -11.82
C MET A 180 -10.22 9.30 -10.30
N THR A 181 -11.47 9.31 -9.84
CA THR A 181 -11.81 9.24 -8.42
C THR A 181 -12.60 7.96 -8.15
N PRO A 182 -11.99 6.88 -7.66
CA PRO A 182 -12.68 5.64 -7.34
C PRO A 182 -13.60 5.82 -6.12
N SER A 183 -14.41 4.80 -5.80
CA SER A 183 -15.30 4.84 -4.63
C SER A 183 -14.53 4.89 -3.30
N GLY A 184 -13.44 4.14 -3.16
CA GLY A 184 -12.52 4.17 -2.03
C GLY A 184 -11.17 4.80 -2.39
N TRP A 185 -10.41 5.26 -1.40
CA TRP A 185 -9.15 5.99 -1.56
C TRP A 185 -9.26 7.20 -2.48
N ARG A 186 -10.36 7.93 -2.38
CA ARG A 186 -10.70 9.03 -3.29
C ARG A 186 -9.59 10.07 -3.41
N ALA A 187 -8.87 10.35 -2.31
CA ALA A 187 -7.74 11.28 -2.27
C ALA A 187 -6.41 10.69 -2.78
N GLY A 188 -6.40 9.47 -3.32
CA GLY A 188 -5.19 8.73 -3.71
C GLY A 188 -4.59 9.14 -5.06
N LYS A 189 -5.05 10.22 -5.70
CA LYS A 189 -4.54 10.73 -6.99
C LYS A 189 -4.44 9.64 -8.08
N TRP A 190 -5.52 8.88 -8.24
CA TRP A 190 -5.57 7.77 -9.20
C TRP A 190 -5.61 8.24 -10.65
N ALA A 191 -4.99 7.46 -11.51
CA ALA A 191 -5.14 7.60 -12.96
C ALA A 191 -5.02 6.25 -13.66
N THR A 192 -5.54 6.17 -14.88
CA THR A 192 -5.11 5.21 -15.90
C THR A 192 -4.11 5.90 -16.82
N ALA A 193 -3.32 5.14 -17.59
CA ALA A 193 -2.42 5.70 -18.57
C ALA A 193 -2.47 4.93 -19.88
N GLN A 194 -2.37 5.66 -21.00
CA GLN A 194 -2.15 5.07 -22.33
C GLN A 194 -0.65 5.17 -22.64
N LEU A 195 0.00 4.02 -22.75
CA LEU A 195 1.41 3.95 -23.10
C LEU A 195 1.57 3.80 -24.62
N ASP A 196 2.49 4.56 -25.16
CA ASP A 196 3.04 4.46 -26.51
C ASP A 196 4.47 5.01 -26.43
N ALA A 197 5.39 4.21 -25.89
CA ALA A 197 6.69 4.68 -25.47
C ALA A 197 7.81 3.74 -25.88
N ASN A 198 8.98 4.33 -26.14
CA ASN A 198 10.25 3.63 -26.20
C ASN A 198 10.92 3.74 -24.82
N VAL A 199 11.10 2.61 -24.14
CA VAL A 199 11.81 2.51 -22.88
C VAL A 199 13.28 2.21 -23.17
N HIS A 200 14.16 3.14 -22.86
CA HIS A 200 15.59 2.97 -23.04
C HIS A 200 16.13 1.82 -22.20
N ASP A 201 17.10 1.09 -22.70
CA ASP A 201 17.74 -0.04 -22.02
C ASP A 201 18.17 0.29 -20.58
N GLY A 202 18.73 1.47 -20.37
CA GLY A 202 19.12 1.95 -19.04
C GLY A 202 17.98 2.12 -18.02
N SER A 203 16.73 2.13 -18.47
CA SER A 203 15.52 2.20 -17.62
C SER A 203 14.83 0.85 -17.43
N VAL A 204 15.34 -0.21 -18.07
CA VAL A 204 14.82 -1.57 -17.93
C VAL A 204 15.55 -2.26 -16.79
N LEU A 205 14.79 -2.72 -15.80
CA LEU A 205 15.34 -3.38 -14.60
C LEU A 205 15.48 -4.89 -14.80
N ALA A 206 14.57 -5.49 -15.58
CA ALA A 206 14.60 -6.92 -15.89
C ALA A 206 13.81 -7.24 -17.17
N ARG A 207 14.17 -8.36 -17.83
CA ARG A 207 13.52 -8.87 -19.06
C ARG A 207 13.33 -10.38 -18.98
N GLY A 208 12.35 -10.90 -19.73
CA GLY A 208 12.10 -12.33 -19.86
C GLY A 208 11.92 -13.05 -18.51
N ASP A 209 12.54 -14.19 -18.33
CA ASP A 209 12.43 -14.99 -17.10
C ASP A 209 12.87 -14.22 -15.85
N GLN A 210 13.86 -13.33 -15.98
CA GLN A 210 14.30 -12.48 -14.87
C GLN A 210 13.23 -11.47 -14.46
N ALA A 211 12.40 -11.00 -15.40
CA ALA A 211 11.33 -10.05 -15.09
C ALA A 211 10.31 -10.65 -14.12
N HIS A 212 10.02 -11.95 -14.23
CA HIS A 212 9.12 -12.62 -13.29
C HIS A 212 9.68 -12.62 -11.87
N ALA A 213 10.94 -13.01 -11.69
CA ALA A 213 11.57 -13.05 -10.36
C ALA A 213 11.67 -11.66 -9.72
N VAL A 214 12.10 -10.65 -10.49
CA VAL A 214 12.19 -9.25 -10.04
C VAL A 214 10.80 -8.70 -9.73
N GLY A 215 9.81 -8.98 -10.59
CA GLY A 215 8.43 -8.55 -10.39
C GLY A 215 7.81 -9.14 -9.12
N GLU A 216 7.99 -10.42 -8.85
CA GLU A 216 7.46 -11.07 -7.64
C GLU A 216 8.12 -10.50 -6.36
N GLU A 217 9.41 -10.17 -6.39
CA GLU A 217 10.06 -9.53 -5.27
C GLU A 217 9.49 -8.13 -5.00
N ILE A 218 9.33 -7.28 -6.03
CA ILE A 218 8.71 -5.96 -5.90
C ILE A 218 7.27 -6.06 -5.38
N LEU A 219 6.50 -7.00 -5.93
CA LEU A 219 5.13 -7.23 -5.50
C LEU A 219 5.05 -7.76 -4.06
N ALA A 220 6.03 -8.54 -3.60
CA ALA A 220 6.08 -8.97 -2.20
C ALA A 220 6.27 -7.78 -1.26
N TRP A 221 7.14 -6.82 -1.58
CA TRP A 221 7.29 -5.57 -0.80
C TRP A 221 5.97 -4.79 -0.73
N ALA A 222 5.32 -4.61 -1.88
CA ALA A 222 4.05 -3.90 -1.98
C ALA A 222 2.92 -4.61 -1.23
N ARG A 223 2.83 -5.95 -1.30
CA ARG A 223 1.83 -6.76 -0.60
C ARG A 223 1.96 -6.66 0.91
N VAL A 224 3.19 -6.69 1.44
CA VAL A 224 3.44 -6.54 2.88
C VAL A 224 3.02 -5.16 3.38
N SER A 225 3.43 -4.10 2.67
CA SER A 225 3.01 -2.72 2.99
C SER A 225 1.49 -2.55 2.93
N LEU A 226 0.86 -3.12 1.89
CA LEU A 226 -0.59 -3.08 1.73
C LEU A 226 -1.31 -3.82 2.88
N ALA A 227 -0.80 -5.00 3.28
CA ALA A 227 -1.33 -5.78 4.39
C ALA A 227 -1.25 -5.03 5.73
N ALA A 228 -0.12 -4.38 6.00
CA ALA A 228 0.05 -3.59 7.21
C ALA A 228 -0.94 -2.40 7.26
N ARG A 229 -1.11 -1.68 6.15
CA ARG A 229 -2.08 -0.58 6.05
C ARG A 229 -3.52 -1.08 6.18
N ALA A 230 -3.87 -2.22 5.59
CA ALA A 230 -5.19 -2.82 5.72
C ALA A 230 -5.51 -3.19 7.17
N ALA A 231 -4.56 -3.79 7.90
CA ALA A 231 -4.70 -4.06 9.32
C ALA A 231 -4.90 -2.78 10.14
N GLY A 232 -4.24 -1.68 9.75
CA GLY A 232 -4.44 -0.35 10.34
C GLY A 232 -5.86 0.18 10.14
N VAL A 233 -6.41 0.08 8.93
CA VAL A 233 -7.80 0.48 8.63
C VAL A 233 -8.80 -0.38 9.40
N ALA A 234 -8.59 -1.70 9.47
CA ALA A 234 -9.43 -2.61 10.25
C ALA A 234 -9.47 -2.23 11.73
N THR A 235 -8.30 -1.91 12.29
CA THR A 235 -8.18 -1.43 13.67
C THR A 235 -8.92 -0.12 13.89
N ALA A 236 -8.76 0.87 12.98
CA ALA A 236 -9.47 2.15 13.06
C ALA A 236 -10.98 1.97 13.02
N ALA A 237 -11.50 1.08 12.16
CA ALA A 237 -12.93 0.78 12.08
C ALA A 237 -13.48 0.28 13.42
N MET A 238 -12.75 -0.62 14.09
CA MET A 238 -13.15 -1.14 15.40
C MET A 238 -12.99 -0.10 16.52
N GLU A 239 -11.98 0.76 16.48
CA GLU A 239 -11.85 1.89 17.42
C GLU A 239 -13.07 2.81 17.37
N PHE A 240 -13.51 3.22 16.16
CA PHE A 240 -14.71 4.04 15.99
C PHE A 240 -15.97 3.30 16.42
N ALA A 241 -16.13 2.03 16.04
CA ALA A 241 -17.27 1.23 16.42
C ALA A 241 -17.38 1.05 17.93
N LYS A 242 -16.26 0.82 18.61
CA LYS A 242 -16.19 0.69 20.07
C LYS A 242 -16.55 1.99 20.79
N ALA A 243 -16.03 3.11 20.32
CA ALA A 243 -16.36 4.41 20.89
C ALA A 243 -17.86 4.68 20.77
N TYR A 244 -18.43 4.51 19.55
CA TYR A 244 -19.85 4.70 19.32
C TYR A 244 -20.72 3.77 20.18
N ALA A 245 -20.38 2.47 20.26
CA ALA A 245 -21.14 1.48 21.03
C ALA A 245 -21.12 1.78 22.54
N ASN A 246 -20.07 2.41 23.05
CA ASN A 246 -19.96 2.82 24.44
C ASN A 246 -20.77 4.09 24.78
N ASP A 247 -21.13 4.87 23.78
CA ASP A 247 -21.90 6.12 23.98
C ASP A 247 -23.38 5.95 23.64
N ARG A 248 -23.71 5.13 22.63
CA ARG A 248 -25.07 4.95 22.15
C ARG A 248 -25.92 4.13 23.12
N VAL A 249 -27.08 4.67 23.52
CA VAL A 249 -28.07 3.96 24.38
C VAL A 249 -29.27 3.53 23.53
N GLN A 250 -29.67 2.27 23.62
CA GLN A 250 -30.90 1.70 23.08
C GLN A 250 -31.43 0.60 24.03
N PHE A 251 -32.73 0.43 24.08
CA PHE A 251 -33.38 -0.57 24.95
C PHE A 251 -32.94 -0.48 26.41
N GLY A 252 -32.74 0.73 26.90
CA GLY A 252 -32.40 1.02 28.30
C GLY A 252 -30.93 0.83 28.70
N GLN A 253 -30.03 0.48 27.76
CA GLN A 253 -28.61 0.28 28.05
C GLN A 253 -27.72 0.72 26.87
N LYS A 254 -26.41 0.84 27.11
CA LYS A 254 -25.43 1.08 26.05
C LYS A 254 -25.41 -0.11 25.11
N ILE A 255 -25.37 0.15 23.78
CA ILE A 255 -25.40 -0.93 22.79
C ILE A 255 -24.16 -1.83 22.89
N GLY A 256 -23.02 -1.31 23.36
CA GLY A 256 -21.81 -2.09 23.62
C GLY A 256 -21.94 -3.16 24.70
N ALA A 257 -23.05 -3.18 25.46
CA ALA A 257 -23.35 -4.22 26.43
C ALA A 257 -24.11 -5.44 25.85
N PHE A 258 -24.59 -5.37 24.60
CA PHE A 258 -25.24 -6.51 23.95
C PHE A 258 -24.22 -7.56 23.52
N GLU A 259 -24.44 -8.81 23.91
CA GLU A 259 -23.55 -9.93 23.65
C GLU A 259 -23.25 -10.11 22.14
N SER A 260 -24.26 -9.92 21.28
CA SER A 260 -24.09 -10.00 19.83
C SER A 260 -23.11 -8.95 19.28
N LEU A 261 -23.12 -7.72 19.81
CA LEU A 261 -22.18 -6.67 19.42
C LEU A 261 -20.79 -6.91 19.99
N ILE A 262 -20.70 -7.45 21.21
CA ILE A 262 -19.41 -7.83 21.82
C ILE A 262 -18.72 -8.86 20.94
N ARG A 263 -19.42 -9.94 20.54
CA ARG A 263 -18.86 -10.98 19.66
C ARG A 263 -18.42 -10.42 18.32
N LEU A 264 -19.28 -9.63 17.65
CA LEU A 264 -18.99 -9.03 16.36
C LEU A 264 -17.68 -8.20 16.40
N ARG A 265 -17.55 -7.39 17.44
CA ARG A 265 -16.37 -6.55 17.65
C ARG A 265 -15.14 -7.38 17.97
N ASP A 266 -15.23 -8.33 18.91
CA ASP A 266 -14.08 -9.13 19.36
C ASP A 266 -13.53 -10.01 18.23
N ASP A 267 -14.41 -10.59 17.40
CA ASP A 267 -13.99 -11.33 16.19
C ASP A 267 -13.23 -10.46 15.21
N ALA A 268 -13.72 -9.24 14.95
CA ALA A 268 -13.09 -8.30 14.03
C ALA A 268 -11.77 -7.72 14.59
N GLU A 269 -11.70 -7.38 15.88
CA GLU A 269 -10.47 -6.94 16.56
C GLU A 269 -9.42 -8.07 16.53
N THR A 270 -9.81 -9.32 16.81
CA THR A 270 -8.91 -10.48 16.75
C THR A 270 -8.35 -10.69 15.34
N ALA A 271 -9.20 -10.58 14.31
CA ALA A 271 -8.78 -10.69 12.92
C ALA A 271 -7.78 -9.55 12.53
N ALA A 272 -8.05 -8.32 12.96
CA ALA A 272 -7.16 -7.17 12.71
C ALA A 272 -5.78 -7.34 13.40
N ILE A 273 -5.76 -7.83 14.64
CA ILE A 273 -4.52 -8.15 15.36
C ILE A 273 -3.76 -9.27 14.63
N GLY A 274 -4.44 -10.34 14.23
CA GLY A 274 -3.85 -11.44 13.46
C GLY A 274 -3.25 -10.95 12.13
N ALA A 275 -3.96 -10.11 11.39
CA ALA A 275 -3.48 -9.50 10.16
C ALA A 275 -2.23 -8.64 10.36
N ARG A 276 -2.20 -7.82 11.42
CA ARG A 276 -1.02 -7.03 11.78
C ARG A 276 0.21 -7.89 12.08
N LEU A 277 0.04 -8.92 12.91
CA LEU A 277 1.12 -9.84 13.27
C LEU A 277 1.63 -10.61 12.06
N PHE A 278 0.74 -11.02 11.15
CA PHE A 278 1.14 -11.71 9.94
C PHE A 278 1.86 -10.78 8.96
N ALA A 279 1.42 -9.54 8.80
CA ALA A 279 2.14 -8.54 8.00
C ALA A 279 3.56 -8.29 8.53
N LEU A 280 3.74 -8.18 9.87
CA LEU A 280 5.04 -8.05 10.49
C LEU A 280 5.91 -9.31 10.30
N HIS A 281 5.32 -10.50 10.38
CA HIS A 281 6.05 -11.75 10.11
C HIS A 281 6.54 -11.81 8.66
N ALA A 282 5.68 -11.46 7.70
CA ALA A 282 6.06 -11.41 6.29
C ALA A 282 7.14 -10.34 6.03
N ALA A 283 7.06 -9.18 6.68
CA ALA A 283 8.08 -8.13 6.61
C ALA A 283 9.44 -8.60 7.16
N TRP A 284 9.44 -9.24 8.32
CA TRP A 284 10.64 -9.86 8.90
C TRP A 284 11.24 -10.92 7.98
N ALA A 285 10.41 -11.72 7.33
CA ALA A 285 10.88 -12.74 6.39
C ALA A 285 11.59 -12.12 5.17
N LEU A 286 11.10 -10.96 4.68
CA LEU A 286 11.78 -10.19 3.63
C LEU A 286 13.12 -9.63 4.13
N ASP A 287 13.14 -9.01 5.32
CA ASP A 287 14.35 -8.41 5.90
C ASP A 287 15.45 -9.45 6.18
N THR A 288 15.07 -10.69 6.48
CA THR A 288 16.00 -11.79 6.81
C THR A 288 16.23 -12.76 5.66
N GLY A 289 15.70 -12.49 4.48
CA GLY A 289 15.90 -13.33 3.29
C GLY A 289 15.37 -14.76 3.43
N GLN A 290 14.22 -14.94 4.13
CA GLN A 290 13.64 -16.27 4.30
C GLN A 290 13.20 -16.86 2.96
N PRO A 291 13.41 -18.16 2.69
CA PRO A 291 13.06 -18.76 1.40
C PRO A 291 11.57 -18.65 1.01
N ASN A 292 10.68 -18.57 2.00
CA ASN A 292 9.23 -18.45 1.83
C ASN A 292 8.70 -17.01 1.98
N ALA A 293 9.57 -15.99 1.92
CA ALA A 293 9.18 -14.60 2.15
C ALA A 293 8.08 -14.13 1.19
N PHE A 294 8.14 -14.51 -0.09
CA PHE A 294 7.16 -14.10 -1.09
C PHE A 294 5.80 -14.80 -0.88
N ASP A 295 5.81 -16.07 -0.48
CA ASP A 295 4.59 -16.78 -0.08
C ASP A 295 3.96 -16.12 1.15
N LEU A 296 4.75 -15.81 2.17
CA LEU A 296 4.28 -15.12 3.37
C LEU A 296 3.71 -13.73 3.04
N ALA A 297 4.31 -12.97 2.12
CA ALA A 297 3.79 -11.69 1.67
C ALA A 297 2.41 -11.81 1.00
N SER A 298 2.24 -12.82 0.15
CA SER A 298 0.97 -13.12 -0.52
C SER A 298 -0.12 -13.53 0.48
N ARG A 299 0.22 -14.39 1.45
CA ARG A 299 -0.71 -14.81 2.53
C ARG A 299 -1.07 -13.66 3.47
N ALA A 300 -0.10 -12.82 3.84
CA ALA A 300 -0.36 -11.62 4.65
C ALA A 300 -1.36 -10.70 3.96
N ARG A 301 -1.23 -10.53 2.64
CA ARG A 301 -2.16 -9.76 1.80
C ARG A 301 -3.59 -10.31 1.87
N VAL A 302 -3.76 -11.64 1.79
CA VAL A 302 -5.07 -12.31 1.87
C VAL A 302 -5.69 -12.10 3.25
N VAL A 303 -4.95 -12.44 4.30
CA VAL A 303 -5.44 -12.34 5.70
C VAL A 303 -5.84 -10.89 6.05
N ALA A 304 -5.02 -9.92 5.63
CA ALA A 304 -5.32 -8.52 5.90
C ALA A 304 -6.50 -7.98 5.07
N GLY A 305 -6.67 -8.46 3.85
CA GLY A 305 -7.81 -8.13 3.00
C GLY A 305 -9.13 -8.66 3.58
N ASP A 306 -9.16 -9.92 4.01
CA ASP A 306 -10.31 -10.52 4.70
C ASP A 306 -10.63 -9.73 6.00
N ALA A 307 -9.61 -9.40 6.80
CA ALA A 307 -9.78 -8.69 8.06
C ALA A 307 -10.32 -7.27 7.87
N VAL A 308 -9.77 -6.49 6.94
CA VAL A 308 -10.23 -5.10 6.71
C VAL A 308 -11.65 -5.07 6.14
N THR A 309 -11.95 -5.99 5.25
CA THR A 309 -13.29 -6.13 4.67
C THR A 309 -14.32 -6.40 5.75
N ARG A 310 -14.10 -7.40 6.58
CA ARG A 310 -15.00 -7.78 7.65
C ARG A 310 -15.12 -6.67 8.71
N ALA A 311 -14.02 -6.16 9.22
CA ALA A 311 -14.02 -5.13 10.26
C ALA A 311 -14.77 -3.86 9.84
N THR A 312 -14.61 -3.42 8.58
CA THR A 312 -15.29 -2.21 8.10
C THR A 312 -16.80 -2.42 7.87
N ILE A 313 -17.22 -3.60 7.41
CA ILE A 313 -18.66 -3.96 7.32
C ILE A 313 -19.29 -4.05 8.72
N ASP A 314 -18.61 -4.71 9.64
CA ASP A 314 -19.08 -4.87 11.02
C ASP A 314 -19.17 -3.52 11.75
N ALA A 315 -18.22 -2.60 11.47
CA ALA A 315 -18.29 -1.22 11.98
C ALA A 315 -19.56 -0.49 11.51
N VAL A 316 -19.87 -0.56 10.20
CA VAL A 316 -21.11 0.02 9.65
C VAL A 316 -22.34 -0.61 10.31
N GLN A 317 -22.35 -1.94 10.53
CA GLN A 317 -23.42 -2.63 11.21
C GLN A 317 -23.63 -2.16 12.66
N ILE A 318 -22.53 -1.93 13.40
CA ILE A 318 -22.58 -1.41 14.78
C ILE A 318 -23.15 0.01 14.84
N PHE A 319 -22.83 0.84 13.86
CA PHE A 319 -23.39 2.21 13.74
C PHE A 319 -24.88 2.20 13.32
N GLY A 320 -25.39 1.11 12.75
CA GLY A 320 -26.75 1.01 12.24
C GLY A 320 -27.04 2.08 11.17
N GLY A 321 -28.16 2.79 11.25
CA GLY A 321 -28.51 3.84 10.28
C GLY A 321 -27.46 4.96 10.16
N TYR A 322 -26.75 5.25 11.21
CA TYR A 322 -25.65 6.24 11.17
C TYR A 322 -24.39 5.77 10.43
N GLY A 323 -24.27 4.47 10.16
CA GLY A 323 -23.19 3.92 9.35
C GLY A 323 -23.29 4.26 7.84
N PHE A 324 -24.43 4.80 7.39
CA PHE A 324 -24.66 5.19 5.99
C PHE A 324 -24.45 6.68 5.72
N VAL A 325 -24.20 7.50 6.74
CA VAL A 325 -24.08 8.95 6.57
C VAL A 325 -22.61 9.41 6.66
N ASN A 326 -22.27 10.39 5.86
CA ASN A 326 -20.90 10.90 5.72
C ASN A 326 -20.39 11.66 6.98
N ASP A 327 -21.25 11.86 7.97
CA ASP A 327 -20.88 12.48 9.25
C ASP A 327 -20.02 11.57 10.13
N TYR A 328 -20.03 10.26 9.83
CA TYR A 328 -19.28 9.27 10.55
C TYR A 328 -18.24 8.59 9.63
N PRO A 329 -17.07 8.19 10.15
CA PRO A 329 -15.96 7.71 9.32
C PRO A 329 -16.16 6.30 8.75
N VAL A 330 -17.10 5.50 9.30
CA VAL A 330 -17.16 4.06 9.03
C VAL A 330 -17.58 3.72 7.61
N GLU A 331 -18.47 4.51 6.97
CA GLU A 331 -18.84 4.29 5.57
C GLU A 331 -17.66 4.52 4.62
N LYS A 332 -16.84 5.56 4.91
CA LYS A 332 -15.61 5.82 4.18
C LYS A 332 -14.63 4.66 4.32
N LEU A 333 -14.42 4.14 5.54
CA LEU A 333 -13.52 3.02 5.79
C LEU A 333 -13.98 1.76 5.04
N MET A 334 -15.30 1.51 4.95
CA MET A 334 -15.84 0.40 4.17
C MET A 334 -15.59 0.56 2.66
N ARG A 335 -15.72 1.77 2.10
CA ARG A 335 -15.36 2.06 0.71
C ARG A 335 -13.85 1.91 0.49
N ASP A 336 -13.05 2.41 1.42
CA ASP A 336 -11.59 2.29 1.37
C ASP A 336 -11.12 0.83 1.40
N ALA A 337 -11.82 -0.04 2.13
CA ALA A 337 -11.51 -1.48 2.16
C ALA A 337 -11.57 -2.12 0.77
N ARG A 338 -12.47 -1.67 -0.13
CA ARG A 338 -12.57 -2.19 -1.51
C ARG A 338 -11.36 -1.85 -2.37
N ALA A 339 -10.68 -0.74 -2.12
CA ALA A 339 -9.47 -0.39 -2.88
C ALA A 339 -8.30 -1.35 -2.59
N PHE A 340 -8.23 -1.91 -1.39
CA PHE A 340 -7.22 -2.93 -1.07
C PHE A 340 -7.35 -4.18 -1.94
N GLU A 341 -8.55 -4.59 -2.31
CA GLU A 341 -8.79 -5.77 -3.16
C GLU A 341 -8.27 -5.60 -4.58
N ALA A 342 -8.24 -4.36 -5.08
CA ALA A 342 -7.87 -4.06 -6.46
C ALA A 342 -6.35 -4.01 -6.71
N LEU A 343 -5.51 -3.99 -5.65
CA LEU A 343 -4.08 -3.72 -5.77
C LEU A 343 -3.22 -4.98 -5.57
N TYR A 344 -2.21 -5.13 -6.43
CA TYR A 344 -1.11 -6.12 -6.37
C TYR A 344 -1.55 -7.58 -6.29
N GLY A 345 -2.63 -7.91 -6.98
CA GLY A 345 -3.31 -9.19 -6.94
C GLY A 345 -4.49 -9.17 -5.98
N ASP A 346 -5.60 -9.78 -6.38
CA ASP A 346 -6.76 -9.93 -5.50
C ASP A 346 -6.55 -11.05 -4.47
N GLU A 347 -7.40 -11.11 -3.46
CA GLU A 347 -7.34 -12.12 -2.40
C GLU A 347 -7.49 -13.54 -2.96
N ARG A 348 -8.29 -13.72 -4.01
CA ARG A 348 -8.50 -15.02 -4.68
C ARG A 348 -7.23 -15.47 -5.38
N LEU A 349 -6.55 -14.56 -6.07
CA LEU A 349 -5.27 -14.84 -6.70
C LEU A 349 -4.21 -15.19 -5.65
N GLY A 350 -4.17 -14.47 -4.53
CA GLY A 350 -3.26 -14.77 -3.42
C GLY A 350 -3.45 -16.19 -2.86
N ARG A 351 -4.70 -16.63 -2.70
CA ARG A 351 -5.03 -18.01 -2.26
C ARG A 351 -4.59 -19.06 -3.30
N VAL A 352 -4.84 -18.80 -4.58
CA VAL A 352 -4.42 -19.72 -5.67
C VAL A 352 -2.89 -19.80 -5.76
N LEU A 353 -2.17 -18.69 -5.62
CA LEU A 353 -0.71 -18.68 -5.62
C LEU A 353 -0.14 -19.44 -4.41
N ALA A 354 -0.73 -19.25 -3.22
CA ALA A 354 -0.35 -19.97 -2.02
C ALA A 354 -0.59 -21.48 -2.13
N GLU A 355 -1.70 -21.92 -2.74
CA GLU A 355 -1.95 -23.33 -3.01
C GLU A 355 -0.94 -23.93 -4.00
N LYS A 356 -0.60 -23.17 -5.06
CA LYS A 356 0.42 -23.62 -6.04
C LYS A 356 1.81 -23.76 -5.42
N SER A 357 2.19 -22.87 -4.50
CA SER A 357 3.48 -22.94 -3.82
C SER A 357 3.58 -24.17 -2.92
N ASN A 358 2.50 -24.54 -2.22
CA ASN A 358 2.44 -25.74 -1.40
C ASN A 358 2.56 -27.03 -2.25
N VAL A 359 1.90 -27.07 -3.41
CA VAL A 359 1.98 -28.23 -4.34
C VAL A 359 3.38 -28.39 -4.93
N LEU A 360 4.11 -27.27 -5.13
CA LEU A 360 5.50 -27.32 -5.63
C LEU A 360 6.51 -27.65 -4.52
N GLY A 361 6.22 -27.27 -3.26
CA GLY A 361 7.06 -27.58 -2.10
C GLY A 361 7.03 -29.07 -1.68
N GLU A 362 5.97 -29.79 -2.02
CA GLU A 362 5.86 -31.23 -1.74
C GLU A 362 6.59 -32.12 -2.76
N ARG A 363 7.21 -31.56 -3.79
CA ARG A 363 7.92 -32.29 -4.85
C ARG A 363 9.45 -32.23 -4.75
N ASN A 364 9.98 -31.66 -3.72
CA ASN A 364 11.40 -31.68 -3.33
C ASN A 364 11.54 -32.42 -1.99
#